data_407096b3fd29409a086048937dd91c3c
#
_entry.id   407096b3fd29409a086048937dd91c3c
#
_cell.length_a   1.000
_cell.length_b   1.000
_cell.length_c   1.000
_cell.angle_alpha   90.00
_cell.angle_beta   90.00
_cell.angle_gamma   90.00
#
_symmetry.space_group_name_H-M   'P 1'
#
loop_
_entity.id
_entity.type
_entity.pdbx_description
1 polymer ?
#
loop_
_entity_poly.entity_id
_entity_poly.type
_entity_poly.pdbx_seq_one_letter_code
_entity_poly.pdbx_strand_id
1 'polypeptide(L)'
;MTPQALHANWNAAWQALGVAAPDDALRLELQRRYGEPQRHYHTMQHLGECLAWFDREQALAERPGEVALALWFHDAIYDVHAHDNEACSADWARQALQAAGASGAAAERVHALVMATRHDAVPEGRDAELLIDIDLSILGAERARFDEYERQVHAEYGFVPEEIRLPRRRAILQRFLARPAIYATPRLHALLEARARENLQRSIAA
;
A
#
# COMPACT_ATOMS: atom_id res chain seq x y z
N MET A 1 5.23 -6.95 -11.22
CA MET A 1 4.23 -7.72 -12.05
C MET A 1 4.38 -7.35 -13.53
N THR A 2 3.96 -8.25 -14.46
CA THR A 2 3.87 -7.93 -15.90
C THR A 2 2.62 -7.10 -16.19
N PRO A 3 2.57 -6.34 -17.32
CA PRO A 3 1.36 -5.62 -17.72
C PRO A 3 0.11 -6.50 -17.83
N GLN A 4 0.27 -7.74 -18.32
CA GLN A 4 -0.82 -8.71 -18.42
C GLN A 4 -1.32 -9.15 -17.05
N ALA A 5 -0.42 -9.37 -16.08
CA ALA A 5 -0.79 -9.74 -14.71
C ALA A 5 -1.53 -8.59 -14.00
N LEU A 6 -1.08 -7.34 -14.20
CA LEU A 6 -1.78 -6.16 -13.68
C LEU A 6 -3.20 -6.04 -14.24
N HIS A 7 -3.36 -6.23 -15.55
CA HIS A 7 -4.68 -6.20 -16.19
C HIS A 7 -5.59 -7.33 -15.68
N ALA A 8 -5.05 -8.54 -15.53
CA ALA A 8 -5.81 -9.68 -15.01
C ALA A 8 -6.26 -9.44 -13.54
N ASN A 9 -5.36 -8.93 -12.69
CA ASN A 9 -5.67 -8.59 -11.29
C ASN A 9 -6.76 -7.51 -11.22
N TRP A 10 -6.66 -6.44 -12.03
CA TRP A 10 -7.67 -5.40 -12.12
C TRP A 10 -9.06 -5.97 -12.45
N ASN A 11 -9.16 -6.77 -13.51
CA ASN A 11 -10.45 -7.36 -13.92
C ASN A 11 -10.99 -8.32 -12.86
N ALA A 12 -10.14 -9.13 -12.24
CA ALA A 12 -10.55 -10.05 -11.18
C ALA A 12 -11.10 -9.30 -9.96
N ALA A 13 -10.50 -8.16 -9.59
CA ALA A 13 -10.95 -7.34 -8.48
C ALA A 13 -12.38 -6.81 -8.70
N TRP A 14 -12.67 -6.26 -9.86
CA TRP A 14 -14.02 -5.79 -10.21
C TRP A 14 -15.04 -6.93 -10.33
N GLN A 15 -14.64 -8.04 -10.93
CA GLN A 15 -15.47 -9.23 -11.01
C GLN A 15 -15.85 -9.77 -9.62
N ALA A 16 -14.91 -9.75 -8.67
CA ALA A 16 -15.16 -10.17 -7.29
C ALA A 16 -16.15 -9.25 -6.54
N LEU A 17 -16.24 -7.96 -6.96
CA LEU A 17 -17.30 -7.05 -6.50
C LEU A 17 -18.67 -7.33 -7.14
N GLY A 18 -18.75 -8.18 -8.14
CA GLY A 18 -19.97 -8.40 -8.94
C GLY A 18 -20.30 -7.25 -9.89
N VAL A 19 -19.31 -6.43 -10.24
CA VAL A 19 -19.44 -5.25 -11.11
C VAL A 19 -18.51 -5.44 -12.31
N ALA A 20 -18.94 -4.98 -13.50
CA ALA A 20 -18.06 -4.95 -14.66
C ALA A 20 -16.90 -3.97 -14.40
N ALA A 21 -15.68 -4.38 -14.76
CA ALA A 21 -14.56 -3.46 -14.70
C ALA A 21 -14.86 -2.22 -15.57
N PRO A 22 -14.56 -1.00 -15.09
CA PRO A 22 -14.58 0.20 -15.91
C PRO A 22 -13.70 0.02 -17.16
N ASP A 23 -13.87 0.93 -18.13
CA ASP A 23 -12.95 0.97 -19.26
C ASP A 23 -11.48 1.13 -18.79
N ASP A 24 -10.56 0.86 -19.70
CA ASP A 24 -9.13 0.93 -19.39
C ASP A 24 -8.65 2.32 -18.96
N ALA A 25 -9.41 3.37 -19.17
CA ALA A 25 -9.00 4.74 -18.88
C ALA A 25 -8.69 4.94 -17.39
N LEU A 26 -9.52 4.41 -16.49
CA LEU A 26 -9.28 4.50 -15.04
C LEU A 26 -8.01 3.74 -14.64
N ARG A 27 -7.84 2.51 -15.12
CA ARG A 27 -6.64 1.70 -14.84
C ARG A 27 -5.36 2.38 -15.35
N LEU A 28 -5.40 2.91 -16.57
CA LEU A 28 -4.27 3.62 -17.18
C LEU A 28 -3.96 4.92 -16.44
N GLU A 29 -4.98 5.65 -15.97
CA GLU A 29 -4.77 6.85 -15.16
C GLU A 29 -4.13 6.51 -13.82
N LEU A 30 -4.55 5.44 -13.13
CA LEU A 30 -3.86 4.97 -11.93
C LEU A 30 -2.39 4.65 -12.21
N GLN A 31 -2.10 3.88 -13.26
CA GLN A 31 -0.73 3.57 -13.65
C GLN A 31 0.09 4.83 -13.97
N ARG A 32 -0.52 5.83 -14.61
CA ARG A 32 0.11 7.12 -14.87
C ARG A 32 0.46 7.84 -13.57
N ARG A 33 -0.42 7.82 -12.56
CA ARG A 33 -0.17 8.39 -11.23
C ARG A 33 1.02 7.73 -10.54
N TYR A 34 1.08 6.40 -10.52
CA TYR A 34 2.23 5.66 -9.99
C TYR A 34 3.51 5.84 -10.81
N GLY A 35 3.44 6.41 -12.01
CA GLY A 35 4.58 6.74 -12.87
C GLY A 35 5.02 8.20 -12.80
N GLU A 36 4.49 9.00 -11.89
CA GLU A 36 4.84 10.42 -11.74
C GLU A 36 6.32 10.60 -11.35
N PRO A 37 7.04 11.57 -11.95
CA PRO A 37 8.51 11.65 -11.86
C PRO A 37 9.04 11.97 -10.46
N GLN A 38 8.22 12.54 -9.58
CA GLN A 38 8.59 12.83 -8.19
C GLN A 38 8.55 11.61 -7.27
N ARG A 39 7.94 10.50 -7.73
CA ARG A 39 7.85 9.26 -6.96
C ARG A 39 9.10 8.42 -7.17
N HIS A 40 9.70 7.95 -6.10
CA HIS A 40 10.85 7.04 -6.14
C HIS A 40 10.52 5.68 -5.54
N TYR A 41 9.77 5.64 -4.42
CA TYR A 41 9.29 4.42 -3.79
C TYR A 41 7.81 4.14 -4.12
N HIS A 42 6.91 5.13 -3.96
CA HIS A 42 5.45 4.97 -4.17
C HIS A 42 5.11 4.94 -5.66
N THR A 43 5.70 3.96 -6.36
CA THR A 43 5.67 3.79 -7.82
C THR A 43 4.95 2.50 -8.22
N MET A 44 4.91 2.23 -9.53
CA MET A 44 4.45 0.93 -10.09
C MET A 44 5.19 -0.28 -9.53
N GLN A 45 6.44 -0.11 -9.01
CA GLN A 45 7.17 -1.19 -8.35
C GLN A 45 6.48 -1.55 -7.03
N HIS A 46 6.21 -0.56 -6.17
CA HIS A 46 5.50 -0.76 -4.90
C HIS A 46 4.11 -1.35 -5.13
N LEU A 47 3.29 -0.74 -5.99
CA LEU A 47 1.99 -1.29 -6.34
C LEU A 47 2.09 -2.75 -6.82
N GLY A 48 3.02 -3.04 -7.72
CA GLY A 48 3.22 -4.39 -8.25
C GLY A 48 3.66 -5.39 -7.18
N GLU A 49 4.46 -4.98 -6.21
CA GLU A 49 4.86 -5.79 -5.06
C GLU A 49 3.66 -6.07 -4.14
N CYS A 50 2.84 -5.06 -3.83
CA CYS A 50 1.61 -5.21 -3.04
C CYS A 50 0.63 -6.18 -3.71
N LEU A 51 0.36 -6.00 -5.00
CA LEU A 51 -0.55 -6.88 -5.74
C LEU A 51 -0.01 -8.32 -5.85
N ALA A 52 1.32 -8.50 -5.97
CA ALA A 52 1.93 -9.82 -5.97
C ALA A 52 1.86 -10.52 -4.61
N TRP A 53 1.89 -9.78 -3.50
CA TRP A 53 1.58 -10.30 -2.17
C TRP A 53 0.11 -10.67 -2.05
N PHE A 54 -0.77 -9.79 -2.50
CA PHE A 54 -2.21 -10.04 -2.47
C PHE A 54 -2.58 -11.30 -3.28
N ASP A 55 -2.06 -11.49 -4.48
CA ASP A 55 -2.34 -12.69 -5.30
C ASP A 55 -1.98 -14.00 -4.57
N ARG A 56 -0.96 -13.99 -3.72
CA ARG A 56 -0.55 -15.14 -2.92
C ARG A 56 -1.41 -15.37 -1.68
N GLU A 57 -1.89 -14.30 -1.08
CA GLU A 57 -2.53 -14.34 0.24
C GLU A 57 -4.04 -13.95 0.18
N GLN A 58 -4.61 -13.78 -1.00
CA GLN A 58 -6.01 -13.35 -1.20
C GLN A 58 -7.05 -14.24 -0.51
N ALA A 59 -6.73 -15.52 -0.27
CA ALA A 59 -7.59 -16.43 0.49
C ALA A 59 -7.79 -16.02 1.96
N LEU A 60 -6.95 -15.11 2.49
CA LEU A 60 -7.10 -14.55 3.83
C LEU A 60 -8.15 -13.44 3.88
N ALA A 61 -8.48 -12.83 2.73
CA ALA A 61 -9.47 -11.74 2.66
C ALA A 61 -10.90 -12.27 2.78
N GLU A 62 -11.73 -11.52 3.48
CA GLU A 62 -13.19 -11.74 3.50
C GLU A 62 -13.85 -11.21 2.20
N ARG A 63 -13.30 -10.08 1.71
CA ARG A 63 -13.77 -9.39 0.49
C ARG A 63 -12.60 -9.10 -0.44
N PRO A 64 -12.08 -10.13 -1.15
CA PRO A 64 -10.84 -9.99 -1.91
C PRO A 64 -10.89 -8.90 -2.99
N GLY A 65 -12.03 -8.66 -3.64
CA GLY A 65 -12.17 -7.58 -4.61
C GLY A 65 -12.00 -6.19 -3.99
N GLU A 66 -12.53 -6.00 -2.76
CA GLU A 66 -12.41 -4.72 -2.06
C GLU A 66 -10.96 -4.45 -1.62
N VAL A 67 -10.27 -5.47 -1.10
CA VAL A 67 -8.85 -5.37 -0.72
C VAL A 67 -7.97 -5.10 -1.96
N ALA A 68 -8.20 -5.82 -3.06
CA ALA A 68 -7.45 -5.60 -4.30
C ALA A 68 -7.63 -4.16 -4.83
N LEU A 69 -8.87 -3.65 -4.86
CA LEU A 69 -9.13 -2.27 -5.29
C LEU A 69 -8.54 -1.26 -4.32
N ALA A 70 -8.63 -1.50 -3.01
CA ALA A 70 -7.97 -0.62 -2.05
C ALA A 70 -6.45 -0.55 -2.28
N LEU A 71 -5.77 -1.67 -2.60
CA LEU A 71 -4.36 -1.67 -2.99
C LEU A 71 -4.09 -0.90 -4.29
N TRP A 72 -4.98 -0.95 -5.28
CA TRP A 72 -4.83 -0.15 -6.49
C TRP A 72 -4.89 1.35 -6.23
N PHE A 73 -5.66 1.78 -5.23
CA PHE A 73 -5.92 3.19 -4.97
C PHE A 73 -5.11 3.78 -3.81
N HIS A 74 -4.50 2.99 -2.91
CA HIS A 74 -3.99 3.51 -1.64
C HIS A 74 -3.00 4.68 -1.78
N ASP A 75 -2.13 4.64 -2.78
CA ASP A 75 -1.17 5.69 -3.11
C ASP A 75 -1.46 6.37 -4.47
N ALA A 76 -2.72 6.30 -4.95
CA ALA A 76 -3.09 6.88 -6.24
C ALA A 76 -2.83 8.38 -6.31
N ILE A 77 -3.07 9.08 -5.21
CA ILE A 77 -2.66 10.48 -4.99
C ILE A 77 -1.47 10.47 -4.04
N TYR A 78 -0.35 11.07 -4.48
CA TYR A 78 0.86 11.14 -3.67
C TYR A 78 1.63 12.43 -3.95
N ASP A 79 1.52 13.37 -3.02
CA ASP A 79 2.31 14.60 -2.97
C ASP A 79 3.06 14.64 -1.65
N VAL A 80 4.40 14.66 -1.71
CA VAL A 80 5.28 14.67 -0.52
C VAL A 80 5.12 15.94 0.34
N HIS A 81 4.45 16.98 -0.18
CA HIS A 81 4.16 18.22 0.53
C HIS A 81 2.75 18.24 1.15
N ALA A 82 1.88 17.31 0.78
CA ALA A 82 0.52 17.20 1.29
C ALA A 82 0.45 16.29 2.54
N HIS A 83 -0.67 16.37 3.26
CA HIS A 83 -0.94 15.58 4.45
C HIS A 83 -2.28 14.82 4.36
N ASP A 84 -2.90 14.83 3.18
CA ASP A 84 -4.22 14.28 2.90
C ASP A 84 -4.24 13.32 1.71
N ASN A 85 -3.06 12.79 1.34
CA ASN A 85 -2.89 11.88 0.20
C ASN A 85 -3.82 10.66 0.28
N GLU A 86 -3.87 10.00 1.44
CA GLU A 86 -4.70 8.84 1.67
C GLU A 86 -6.19 9.20 1.61
N ALA A 87 -6.59 10.38 2.11
CA ALA A 87 -7.97 10.85 2.03
C ALA A 87 -8.37 11.12 0.58
N CYS A 88 -7.53 11.81 -0.19
CA CYS A 88 -7.76 12.06 -1.61
C CYS A 88 -7.80 10.75 -2.42
N SER A 89 -6.92 9.81 -2.13
CA SER A 89 -6.90 8.47 -2.74
C SER A 89 -8.16 7.67 -2.40
N ALA A 90 -8.59 7.71 -1.13
CA ALA A 90 -9.81 7.04 -0.65
C ALA A 90 -11.07 7.62 -1.29
N ASP A 91 -11.15 8.95 -1.39
CA ASP A 91 -12.27 9.64 -2.04
C ASP A 91 -12.33 9.30 -3.54
N TRP A 92 -11.18 9.24 -4.22
CA TRP A 92 -11.15 8.81 -5.61
C TRP A 92 -11.59 7.37 -5.77
N ALA A 93 -11.12 6.44 -4.93
CA ALA A 93 -11.58 5.05 -4.93
C ALA A 93 -13.10 4.95 -4.78
N ARG A 94 -13.66 5.62 -3.77
CA ARG A 94 -15.11 5.66 -3.53
C ARG A 94 -15.90 6.14 -4.74
N GLN A 95 -15.47 7.27 -5.33
CA GLN A 95 -16.13 7.82 -6.52
C GLN A 95 -16.05 6.88 -7.71
N ALA A 96 -14.89 6.24 -7.94
CA ALA A 96 -14.72 5.27 -9.02
C ALA A 96 -15.61 4.05 -8.86
N LEU A 97 -15.72 3.50 -7.64
CA LEU A 97 -16.60 2.37 -7.36
C LEU A 97 -18.08 2.73 -7.57
N GLN A 98 -18.51 3.91 -7.08
CA GLN A 98 -19.87 4.39 -7.27
C GLN A 98 -20.20 4.61 -8.76
N ALA A 99 -19.30 5.21 -9.52
CA ALA A 99 -19.45 5.43 -10.96
C ALA A 99 -19.55 4.11 -11.75
N ALA A 100 -18.87 3.06 -11.30
CA ALA A 100 -18.94 1.73 -11.88
C ALA A 100 -20.20 0.93 -11.45
N GLY A 101 -21.04 1.46 -10.56
CA GLY A 101 -22.25 0.81 -10.09
C GLY A 101 -22.06 -0.15 -8.91
N ALA A 102 -20.92 -0.10 -8.22
CA ALA A 102 -20.74 -0.83 -6.97
C ALA A 102 -21.71 -0.31 -5.89
N SER A 103 -22.05 -1.17 -4.93
CA SER A 103 -22.90 -0.76 -3.81
C SER A 103 -22.22 0.34 -2.97
N GLY A 104 -23.03 1.26 -2.44
CA GLY A 104 -22.51 2.30 -1.54
C GLY A 104 -21.73 1.70 -0.36
N ALA A 105 -22.20 0.58 0.19
CA ALA A 105 -21.52 -0.11 1.28
C ALA A 105 -20.13 -0.65 0.87
N ALA A 106 -19.97 -1.18 -0.35
CA ALA A 106 -18.66 -1.61 -0.85
C ALA A 106 -17.73 -0.41 -1.07
N ALA A 107 -18.23 0.68 -1.66
CA ALA A 107 -17.45 1.90 -1.87
C ALA A 107 -16.94 2.50 -0.55
N GLU A 108 -17.77 2.53 0.51
CA GLU A 108 -17.36 3.02 1.82
C GLU A 108 -16.33 2.08 2.50
N ARG A 109 -16.44 0.75 2.34
CA ARG A 109 -15.43 -0.17 2.89
C ARG A 109 -14.09 -0.02 2.18
N VAL A 110 -14.07 0.12 0.85
CA VAL A 110 -12.82 0.39 0.11
C VAL A 110 -12.22 1.72 0.53
N HIS A 111 -13.04 2.77 0.69
CA HIS A 111 -12.59 4.05 1.24
C HIS A 111 -11.93 3.87 2.62
N ALA A 112 -12.58 3.14 3.53
CA ALA A 112 -12.04 2.88 4.86
C ALA A 112 -10.72 2.07 4.83
N LEU A 113 -10.61 1.11 3.92
CA LEU A 113 -9.38 0.35 3.70
C LEU A 113 -8.23 1.24 3.23
N VAL A 114 -8.46 2.14 2.26
CA VAL A 114 -7.46 3.11 1.82
C VAL A 114 -7.08 4.06 2.96
N MET A 115 -8.05 4.56 3.72
CA MET A 115 -7.77 5.41 4.89
C MET A 115 -6.92 4.73 5.96
N ALA A 116 -7.00 3.40 6.09
CA ALA A 116 -6.18 2.66 7.06
C ALA A 116 -4.68 2.70 6.73
N THR A 117 -4.28 2.99 5.48
CA THR A 117 -2.85 3.12 5.09
C THR A 117 -2.16 4.38 5.63
N ARG A 118 -2.86 5.26 6.33
CA ARG A 118 -2.25 6.35 7.12
C ARG A 118 -1.39 5.83 8.27
N HIS A 119 -1.56 4.57 8.67
CA HIS A 119 -0.84 3.91 9.76
C HIS A 119 -0.92 4.63 11.11
N ASP A 120 -1.92 5.46 11.33
CA ASP A 120 -2.14 6.22 12.56
C ASP A 120 -2.98 5.47 13.61
N ALA A 121 -3.60 4.36 13.22
CA ALA A 121 -4.37 3.47 14.09
C ALA A 121 -4.01 2.00 13.87
N VAL A 122 -4.41 1.16 14.81
CA VAL A 122 -4.35 -0.31 14.64
C VAL A 122 -5.47 -0.71 13.65
N PRO A 123 -5.18 -1.48 12.60
CA PRO A 123 -6.22 -1.91 11.67
C PRO A 123 -7.25 -2.80 12.38
N GLU A 124 -8.53 -2.59 12.09
CA GLU A 124 -9.62 -3.39 12.64
C GLU A 124 -10.27 -4.24 11.54
N GLY A 125 -10.29 -5.56 11.75
CA GLY A 125 -10.88 -6.53 10.82
C GLY A 125 -9.90 -7.07 9.79
N ARG A 126 -10.19 -8.30 9.35
CA ARG A 126 -9.28 -9.15 8.56
C ARG A 126 -8.80 -8.50 7.26
N ASP A 127 -9.69 -7.78 6.57
CA ASP A 127 -9.35 -7.15 5.29
C ASP A 127 -8.40 -5.96 5.47
N ALA A 128 -8.61 -5.16 6.54
CA ALA A 128 -7.71 -4.05 6.88
C ALA A 128 -6.35 -4.58 7.39
N GLU A 129 -6.36 -5.60 8.26
CA GLU A 129 -5.13 -6.26 8.71
C GLU A 129 -4.31 -6.78 7.53
N LEU A 130 -4.95 -7.50 6.60
CA LEU A 130 -4.27 -8.04 5.42
C LEU A 130 -3.73 -6.93 4.52
N LEU A 131 -4.52 -5.89 4.25
CA LEU A 131 -4.10 -4.77 3.42
C LEU A 131 -2.88 -4.07 4.00
N ILE A 132 -2.90 -3.74 5.29
CA ILE A 132 -1.80 -3.07 5.98
C ILE A 132 -0.56 -3.96 6.04
N ASP A 133 -0.71 -5.25 6.30
CA ASP A 133 0.40 -6.20 6.29
C ASP A 133 1.07 -6.29 4.91
N ILE A 134 0.26 -6.27 3.83
CA ILE A 134 0.74 -6.27 2.45
C ILE A 134 1.50 -4.96 2.15
N ASP A 135 0.94 -3.82 2.48
CA ASP A 135 1.57 -2.52 2.28
C ASP A 135 2.92 -2.42 3.03
N LEU A 136 2.94 -2.86 4.28
CA LEU A 136 4.15 -2.92 5.09
C LEU A 136 5.09 -4.09 4.76
N SER A 137 4.79 -4.96 3.77
CA SER A 137 5.61 -6.13 3.45
C SER A 137 7.05 -5.79 3.08
N ILE A 138 7.28 -4.58 2.57
CA ILE A 138 8.62 -4.06 2.25
C ILE A 138 9.54 -4.03 3.48
N LEU A 139 9.02 -3.80 4.68
CA LEU A 139 9.83 -3.78 5.90
C LEU A 139 10.49 -5.14 6.15
N GLY A 140 9.78 -6.23 5.81
CA GLY A 140 10.27 -7.61 5.89
C GLY A 140 10.86 -8.16 4.59
N ALA A 141 11.16 -7.31 3.61
CA ALA A 141 11.80 -7.73 2.36
C ALA A 141 13.24 -8.21 2.57
N GLU A 142 13.78 -8.95 1.59
CA GLU A 142 15.20 -9.29 1.56
C GLU A 142 16.06 -8.02 1.66
N ARG A 143 17.25 -8.17 2.29
CA ARG A 143 18.11 -7.03 2.61
C ARG A 143 18.35 -6.08 1.44
N ALA A 144 18.68 -6.60 0.27
CA ALA A 144 18.96 -5.78 -0.91
C ALA A 144 17.76 -4.93 -1.34
N ARG A 145 16.52 -5.49 -1.26
CA ARG A 145 15.30 -4.77 -1.60
C ARG A 145 14.93 -3.74 -0.52
N PHE A 146 15.13 -4.07 0.76
CA PHE A 146 14.94 -3.11 1.85
C PHE A 146 15.94 -1.94 1.75
N ASP A 147 17.20 -2.19 1.44
CA ASP A 147 18.22 -1.15 1.25
C ASP A 147 17.89 -0.27 0.01
N GLU A 148 17.30 -0.83 -1.04
CA GLU A 148 16.76 -0.09 -2.17
C GLU A 148 15.58 0.81 -1.74
N TYR A 149 14.63 0.27 -0.99
CA TYR A 149 13.50 1.02 -0.41
C TYR A 149 13.97 2.23 0.41
N GLU A 150 14.96 2.05 1.30
CA GLU A 150 15.50 3.18 2.08
C GLU A 150 16.07 4.28 1.15
N ARG A 151 16.82 3.89 0.10
CA ARG A 151 17.31 4.88 -0.88
C ARG A 151 16.17 5.58 -1.64
N GLN A 152 15.13 4.84 -2.02
CA GLN A 152 13.97 5.37 -2.72
C GLN A 152 13.20 6.36 -1.86
N VAL A 153 12.91 6.03 -0.60
CA VAL A 153 12.25 6.95 0.35
C VAL A 153 13.12 8.18 0.61
N HIS A 154 14.44 8.00 0.76
CA HIS A 154 15.35 9.13 0.92
C HIS A 154 15.34 10.06 -0.29
N ALA A 155 15.20 9.52 -1.51
CA ALA A 155 15.11 10.32 -2.73
C ALA A 155 13.79 11.11 -2.82
N GLU A 156 12.66 10.50 -2.43
CA GLU A 156 11.34 11.20 -2.39
C GLU A 156 11.34 12.41 -1.46
N TYR A 157 12.04 12.31 -0.33
CA TYR A 157 12.16 13.38 0.65
C TYR A 157 13.49 14.15 0.54
N GLY A 158 14.17 14.07 -0.61
CA GLY A 158 15.47 14.73 -0.83
C GLY A 158 15.43 16.26 -0.76
N PHE A 159 14.26 16.88 -0.87
CA PHE A 159 14.07 18.32 -0.68
C PHE A 159 14.09 18.74 0.80
N VAL A 160 13.96 17.81 1.76
CA VAL A 160 14.05 18.08 3.18
C VAL A 160 15.54 18.01 3.60
N PRO A 161 16.08 19.03 4.29
CA PRO A 161 17.44 18.98 4.81
C PRO A 161 17.71 17.70 5.62
N GLU A 162 18.91 17.14 5.46
CA GLU A 162 19.26 15.84 6.04
C GLU A 162 19.16 15.83 7.56
N GLU A 163 19.56 16.92 8.20
CA GLU A 163 19.47 17.10 9.65
C GLU A 163 18.04 17.08 10.21
N ILE A 164 17.04 17.29 9.37
CA ILE A 164 15.62 17.18 9.72
C ILE A 164 15.06 15.80 9.28
N ARG A 165 15.43 15.36 8.09
CA ARG A 165 14.90 14.14 7.47
C ARG A 165 15.32 12.88 8.21
N LEU A 166 16.62 12.75 8.58
CA LEU A 166 17.11 11.53 9.23
C LEU A 166 16.49 11.32 10.62
N PRO A 167 16.38 12.31 11.52
CA PRO A 167 15.69 12.12 12.80
C PRO A 167 14.21 11.75 12.63
N ARG A 168 13.50 12.36 11.66
CA ARG A 168 12.10 12.03 11.36
C ARG A 168 11.96 10.61 10.85
N ARG A 169 12.81 10.19 9.92
CA ARG A 169 12.83 8.80 9.43
C ARG A 169 13.08 7.81 10.56
N ARG A 170 14.09 8.05 11.37
CA ARG A 170 14.41 7.22 12.54
C ARG A 170 13.21 7.10 13.49
N ALA A 171 12.52 8.19 13.78
CA ALA A 171 11.33 8.18 14.64
C ALA A 171 10.20 7.34 14.05
N ILE A 172 9.99 7.37 12.73
CA ILE A 172 9.01 6.52 12.04
C ILE A 172 9.37 5.04 12.21
N LEU A 173 10.62 4.67 11.94
CA LEU A 173 11.10 3.28 12.06
C LEU A 173 11.00 2.77 13.50
N GLN A 174 11.31 3.63 14.48
CA GLN A 174 11.17 3.31 15.91
C GLN A 174 9.72 3.05 16.31
N ARG A 175 8.74 3.79 15.75
CA ARG A 175 7.31 3.53 16.01
C ARG A 175 6.89 2.15 15.51
N PHE A 176 7.38 1.69 14.36
CA PHE A 176 7.12 0.32 13.89
C PHE A 176 7.76 -0.71 14.81
N LEU A 177 9.01 -0.51 15.23
CA LEU A 177 9.69 -1.42 16.18
C LEU A 177 9.01 -1.49 17.55
N ALA A 178 8.39 -0.41 18.00
CA ALA A 178 7.69 -0.35 19.28
C ALA A 178 6.35 -1.11 19.28
N ARG A 179 5.82 -1.47 18.10
CA ARG A 179 4.60 -2.28 18.02
C ARG A 179 4.85 -3.69 18.58
N PRO A 180 3.89 -4.28 19.31
CA PRO A 180 3.98 -5.67 19.75
C PRO A 180 4.19 -6.64 18.58
N ALA A 181 3.52 -6.38 17.44
CA ALA A 181 3.72 -7.03 16.16
C ALA A 181 3.63 -5.97 15.05
N ILE A 182 4.47 -6.08 14.03
CA ILE A 182 4.41 -5.23 12.83
C ILE A 182 3.29 -5.73 11.92
N TYR A 183 3.17 -7.06 11.80
CA TYR A 183 2.16 -7.73 10.98
C TYR A 183 1.08 -8.37 11.86
N ALA A 184 -0.17 -8.07 11.54
CA ALA A 184 -1.34 -8.53 12.29
C ALA A 184 -1.79 -9.94 11.87
N THR A 185 -1.68 -10.29 10.58
CA THR A 185 -2.07 -11.61 10.09
C THR A 185 -1.05 -12.68 10.49
N PRO A 186 -1.46 -13.84 11.04
CA PRO A 186 -0.51 -14.87 11.46
C PRO A 186 0.44 -15.33 10.35
N ARG A 187 -0.04 -15.31 9.11
CA ARG A 187 0.72 -15.75 7.94
C ARG A 187 1.86 -14.79 7.61
N LEU A 188 1.58 -13.47 7.46
CA LEU A 188 2.62 -12.49 7.15
C LEU A 188 3.54 -12.27 8.35
N HIS A 189 3.01 -12.30 9.57
CA HIS A 189 3.82 -12.29 10.78
C HIS A 189 4.87 -13.41 10.77
N ALA A 190 4.45 -14.66 10.53
CA ALA A 190 5.38 -15.79 10.50
C ALA A 190 6.46 -15.65 9.40
N LEU A 191 6.12 -15.02 8.27
CA LEU A 191 7.03 -14.88 7.14
C LEU A 191 7.97 -13.68 7.24
N LEU A 192 7.52 -12.57 7.82
CA LEU A 192 8.15 -11.26 7.65
C LEU A 192 8.62 -10.61 8.95
N GLU A 193 8.00 -10.90 10.10
CA GLU A 193 8.22 -10.17 11.36
C GLU A 193 9.67 -10.10 11.80
N ALA A 194 10.35 -11.24 11.84
CA ALA A 194 11.73 -11.31 12.31
C ALA A 194 12.66 -10.45 11.42
N ARG A 195 12.52 -10.61 10.10
CA ARG A 195 13.34 -9.88 9.13
C ARG A 195 13.00 -8.38 9.10
N ALA A 196 11.73 -8.02 9.28
CA ALA A 196 11.33 -6.62 9.39
C ALA A 196 12.02 -5.95 10.60
N ARG A 197 11.98 -6.58 11.76
CA ARG A 197 12.65 -6.04 12.96
C ARG A 197 14.15 -5.92 12.76
N GLU A 198 14.80 -6.91 12.15
CA GLU A 198 16.24 -6.86 11.82
C GLU A 198 16.56 -5.70 10.85
N ASN A 199 15.80 -5.54 9.77
CA ASN A 199 15.95 -4.46 8.81
C ASN A 199 15.79 -3.08 9.48
N LEU A 200 14.74 -2.89 10.29
CA LEU A 200 14.46 -1.64 10.98
C LEU A 200 15.58 -1.30 11.98
N GLN A 201 16.03 -2.26 12.80
CA GLN A 201 17.12 -2.07 13.76
C GLN A 201 18.40 -1.64 13.07
N ARG A 202 18.74 -2.28 11.96
CA ARG A 202 19.92 -1.95 11.16
C ARG A 202 19.83 -0.53 10.59
N SER A 203 18.68 -0.16 10.02
CA SER A 203 18.48 1.19 9.45
C SER A 203 18.54 2.30 10.51
N ILE A 204 18.07 2.04 11.73
CA ILE A 204 18.14 3.00 12.83
C ILE A 204 19.59 3.18 13.34
N ALA A 205 20.40 2.13 13.25
CA ALA A 205 21.78 2.15 13.72
C ALA A 205 22.77 2.78 12.72
N ALA A 206 22.37 2.92 11.44
CA ALA A 206 23.17 3.53 10.38
C ALA A 206 23.10 5.04 10.44
#